data_1e35df53179cb447e88568b312815df6
#
_entry.id   1e35df53179cb447e88568b312815df6
#
_cell.length_a   1.000
_cell.length_b   1.000
_cell.length_c   1.000
_cell.angle_alpha   90.00
_cell.angle_beta   90.00
_cell.angle_gamma   90.00
#
_symmetry.space_group_name_H-M   'P 1'
#
loop_
_entity.id
_entity.type
_entity.pdbx_description
1 polymer ?
#
loop_
_entity_poly.entity_id
_entity_poly.type
_entity_poly.pdbx_seq_one_letter_code
_entity_poly.pdbx_strand_id
1 'polypeptide(L)'
;MSPTLERSTIGKSHSYQKHQNETNGKSISSKAPSKPDFVLLERTSGQSYPVPQSPSMMQSSSFVVLPKSGNSNSLTVIDNRNGKTYQIPIDDGNTIKSTAFQAIKADNVGLRMFDPAYQNTAVARSKICEIDGDQGILRYRGYPIEELAEKSNFLEVSYLLIYGELPTRTQYETWSSQVMGHTFIHTRVQELMHSFNYDAHPMGMFISSISAMSTFHPEANPSLVGPDIFKKNISTRNKQILRLMGKVPTIAAACYRHRIGRPYNNPSLNVSYTENFLNMMDNLSEPNYRSNPKLAKALDVLFILHADHELNCSTAAMRHIGSSLVDPYSAIAGAASALYGPLHGGANEAVLRMLQDIGSVAAVPAFIEQVKSRQRKLMGFGHRVYKNYDPRAKIIRKIAFEVFEICGHEPLVEVAIELERHALSDPFFVEKKLYPNVDFYSGLIYKAMGFPTDFFPVLFAIPRVAGWLAHWVESLDDKEGKIWRPRQVYVGEGKRAYVPLDSRSQNAEILTAADSHPFNKRSKVSMRSKI
;
A
#
# COMPACT_ATOMS: atom_id res chain seq x y z
N MET A 1 -17.13 6.06 66.59
CA MET A 1 -17.55 4.69 66.85
C MET A 1 -16.96 3.80 65.77
N SER A 2 -15.83 3.20 66.11
CA SER A 2 -15.26 2.05 65.34
C SER A 2 -15.88 0.77 65.87
N PRO A 3 -15.83 -0.33 65.09
CA PRO A 3 -14.99 -1.43 65.57
C PRO A 3 -14.09 -2.03 64.50
N THR A 4 -12.90 -2.31 64.93
CA THR A 4 -11.87 -3.27 64.53
C THR A 4 -12.34 -4.70 64.56
N LEU A 5 -11.80 -5.57 63.66
CA LEU A 5 -11.56 -7.01 63.79
C LEU A 5 -10.78 -7.46 62.54
N GLU A 6 -9.61 -7.82 62.66
CA GLU A 6 -8.83 -9.01 63.04
C GLU A 6 -8.32 -9.80 61.84
N ARG A 7 -7.03 -10.02 61.86
CA ARG A 7 -6.20 -10.85 60.93
C ARG A 7 -6.47 -12.34 61.16
N SER A 8 -6.40 -13.12 60.09
CA SER A 8 -5.91 -14.49 60.18
C SER A 8 -5.03 -14.84 58.96
N THR A 9 -3.80 -15.09 59.27
CA THR A 9 -2.77 -15.72 58.44
C THR A 9 -2.97 -17.21 58.37
N ILE A 10 -2.99 -17.83 57.21
CA ILE A 10 -2.56 -19.22 57.02
C ILE A 10 -1.76 -19.30 55.70
N GLY A 11 -0.47 -19.56 55.85
CA GLY A 11 0.39 -19.93 54.75
C GLY A 11 0.29 -21.43 54.41
N LYS A 12 0.48 -21.74 53.12
CA LYS A 12 1.03 -23.05 52.71
C LYS A 12 1.85 -22.89 51.44
N SER A 13 3.13 -23.06 51.60
CA SER A 13 4.13 -23.32 50.59
C SER A 13 3.90 -24.68 49.93
N HIS A 14 3.90 -24.76 48.61
CA HIS A 14 4.15 -26.01 47.91
C HIS A 14 5.32 -25.82 46.93
N SER A 15 6.40 -26.47 47.32
CA SER A 15 7.58 -26.75 46.51
C SER A 15 7.25 -27.80 45.45
N TYR A 16 7.56 -27.56 44.20
CA TYR A 16 7.60 -28.59 43.17
C TYR A 16 9.04 -28.97 42.86
N GLN A 17 9.36 -30.23 43.15
CA GLN A 17 10.60 -30.92 42.88
C GLN A 17 10.78 -31.15 41.37
N LYS A 18 12.03 -30.97 40.92
CA LYS A 18 12.58 -31.47 39.68
C LYS A 18 12.62 -33.00 39.69
N HIS A 19 12.03 -33.64 38.70
CA HIS A 19 12.40 -35.00 38.31
C HIS A 19 13.20 -34.92 37.00
N GLN A 20 14.50 -35.28 37.13
CA GLN A 20 15.32 -35.74 36.02
C GLN A 20 14.97 -37.21 35.76
N ASN A 21 14.70 -37.55 34.51
CA ASN A 21 14.81 -38.91 34.02
C ASN A 21 15.66 -38.93 32.76
N GLU A 22 16.85 -39.48 32.91
CA GLU A 22 17.68 -40.00 31.82
C GLU A 22 17.06 -41.26 31.27
N THR A 23 16.88 -41.37 29.95
CA THR A 23 16.89 -42.65 29.23
C THR A 23 17.38 -42.49 27.80
N ASN A 24 18.57 -43.00 27.58
CA ASN A 24 19.04 -43.76 26.43
C ASN A 24 18.64 -43.39 24.99
N GLY A 25 19.67 -43.07 24.22
CA GLY A 25 19.70 -42.85 22.81
C GLY A 25 19.29 -44.07 21.98
N LYS A 26 18.62 -43.76 20.89
CA LYS A 26 18.70 -44.48 19.62
C LYS A 26 18.61 -43.47 18.49
N SER A 27 19.68 -43.37 17.74
CA SER A 27 19.77 -42.65 16.48
C SER A 27 18.83 -43.26 15.45
N ILE A 28 17.88 -42.48 14.98
CA ILE A 28 17.13 -42.79 13.75
C ILE A 28 17.43 -41.66 12.75
N SER A 29 18.18 -42.01 11.73
CA SER A 29 18.43 -41.18 10.56
C SER A 29 17.12 -40.93 9.81
N SER A 30 16.59 -39.71 9.82
CA SER A 30 15.51 -39.32 8.95
C SER A 30 16.09 -38.77 7.65
N LYS A 31 15.95 -39.53 6.59
CA LYS A 31 16.14 -39.10 5.20
C LYS A 31 15.15 -37.99 4.88
N ALA A 32 15.66 -36.88 4.34
CA ALA A 32 14.87 -35.84 3.74
C ALA A 32 14.08 -36.37 2.52
N PRO A 33 12.85 -35.90 2.26
CA PRO A 33 12.13 -36.26 1.06
C PRO A 33 12.75 -35.59 -0.16
N SER A 34 13.01 -36.41 -1.17
CA SER A 34 13.50 -36.06 -2.50
C SER A 34 12.51 -35.15 -3.25
N LYS A 35 13.06 -34.18 -3.98
CA LYS A 35 12.34 -33.33 -4.94
C LYS A 35 11.67 -34.18 -6.02
N PRO A 36 10.51 -33.79 -6.56
CA PRO A 36 9.95 -34.42 -7.73
C PRO A 36 10.80 -34.15 -8.96
N ASP A 37 11.22 -35.20 -9.63
CA ASP A 37 11.93 -35.18 -10.90
C ASP A 37 11.01 -34.69 -12.00
N PHE A 38 11.40 -33.63 -12.67
CA PHE A 38 10.84 -33.26 -13.97
C PHE A 38 11.44 -34.18 -15.02
N VAL A 39 10.61 -35.02 -15.57
CA VAL A 39 10.94 -35.86 -16.74
C VAL A 39 11.05 -34.93 -17.95
N LEU A 40 12.27 -34.71 -18.42
CA LEU A 40 12.56 -34.20 -19.75
C LEU A 40 12.21 -35.28 -20.76
N LEU A 41 11.15 -35.09 -21.53
CA LEU A 41 10.88 -35.89 -22.73
C LEU A 41 11.92 -35.55 -23.79
N GLU A 42 12.92 -36.38 -23.93
CA GLU A 42 13.81 -36.40 -25.09
C GLU A 42 13.00 -36.70 -26.35
N ARG A 43 13.02 -35.78 -27.30
CA ARG A 43 12.54 -36.02 -28.65
C ARG A 43 13.58 -36.88 -29.36
N THR A 44 13.22 -38.11 -29.65
CA THR A 44 13.94 -38.98 -30.55
C THR A 44 14.09 -38.36 -31.93
N SER A 45 15.31 -38.43 -32.41
CA SER A 45 15.83 -38.03 -33.70
C SER A 45 15.16 -38.76 -34.87
N GLY A 46 15.03 -38.03 -35.98
CA GLY A 46 15.10 -38.64 -37.28
C GLY A 46 13.99 -38.29 -38.25
N GLN A 47 14.07 -37.12 -38.83
CA GLN A 47 13.76 -36.94 -40.26
C GLN A 47 14.44 -35.64 -40.75
N SER A 48 15.45 -35.83 -41.60
CA SER A 48 16.12 -34.78 -42.34
C SER A 48 15.22 -34.27 -43.46
N TYR A 49 14.81 -33.00 -43.39
CA TYR A 49 14.26 -32.31 -44.56
C TYR A 49 15.38 -31.49 -45.22
N PRO A 50 15.42 -31.45 -46.56
CA PRO A 50 16.49 -30.75 -47.27
C PRO A 50 16.40 -29.23 -47.07
N VAL A 51 17.54 -28.64 -46.80
CA VAL A 51 17.73 -27.19 -46.72
C VAL A 51 17.57 -26.63 -48.14
N PRO A 52 16.65 -25.68 -48.39
CA PRO A 52 16.68 -24.95 -49.66
C PRO A 52 17.82 -23.92 -49.60
N GLN A 53 18.66 -23.96 -50.61
CA GLN A 53 19.71 -22.96 -50.87
C GLN A 53 19.09 -21.59 -51.04
N SER A 54 19.66 -20.59 -50.35
CA SER A 54 19.30 -19.20 -50.44
C SER A 54 19.55 -18.62 -51.84
N PRO A 55 18.58 -17.95 -52.44
CA PRO A 55 18.87 -16.96 -53.48
C PRO A 55 19.23 -15.66 -52.82
N SER A 56 20.43 -15.20 -53.07
CA SER A 56 20.85 -13.85 -52.88
C SER A 56 19.99 -12.91 -53.75
N MET A 57 19.11 -12.14 -53.11
CA MET A 57 18.56 -10.92 -53.67
C MET A 57 18.40 -9.91 -52.54
N MET A 58 19.27 -8.93 -52.54
CA MET A 58 19.03 -7.63 -51.93
C MET A 58 17.74 -7.06 -52.56
N GLN A 59 16.63 -7.16 -51.84
CA GLN A 59 15.51 -6.27 -52.12
C GLN A 59 15.59 -5.11 -51.12
N SER A 60 15.92 -3.95 -51.69
CA SER A 60 15.76 -2.65 -51.03
C SER A 60 14.36 -2.57 -50.45
N SER A 61 14.25 -2.53 -49.11
CA SER A 61 13.01 -2.14 -48.43
C SER A 61 12.70 -0.71 -48.86
N SER A 62 11.84 -0.57 -49.86
CA SER A 62 11.21 0.69 -50.16
C SER A 62 10.38 1.12 -48.96
N PHE A 63 10.92 2.03 -48.17
CA PHE A 63 10.12 2.81 -47.23
C PHE A 63 9.08 3.54 -48.06
N VAL A 64 7.82 3.13 -47.96
CA VAL A 64 6.69 3.89 -48.44
C VAL A 64 6.62 5.15 -47.61
N VAL A 65 7.19 6.25 -48.13
CA VAL A 65 6.99 7.59 -47.57
C VAL A 65 5.53 7.94 -47.86
N LEU A 66 4.64 7.76 -46.89
CA LEU A 66 3.28 8.26 -46.98
C LEU A 66 3.29 9.78 -47.09
N PRO A 67 2.45 10.38 -47.94
CA PRO A 67 2.45 11.84 -48.13
C PRO A 67 2.08 12.53 -46.80
N LYS A 68 2.85 13.56 -46.45
CA LYS A 68 2.56 14.48 -45.34
C LYS A 68 1.32 15.32 -45.67
N SER A 69 0.14 14.74 -45.54
CA SER A 69 -1.11 15.48 -45.57
C SER A 69 -2.05 14.92 -44.49
N GLY A 70 -1.86 15.36 -43.28
CA GLY A 70 -2.68 15.01 -42.14
C GLY A 70 -2.22 15.80 -40.94
N ASN A 71 -3.11 16.07 -40.05
CA ASN A 71 -2.84 16.71 -38.77
C ASN A 71 -1.53 16.16 -38.17
N SER A 72 -0.52 17.00 -38.00
CA SER A 72 0.85 16.58 -37.61
C SER A 72 0.90 15.87 -36.25
N ASN A 73 -0.17 15.92 -35.46
CA ASN A 73 -0.29 15.30 -34.14
C ASN A 73 -1.21 14.08 -34.17
N SER A 74 -0.83 13.06 -34.95
CA SER A 74 -1.61 11.83 -35.07
C SER A 74 -0.73 10.62 -35.40
N LEU A 75 -1.24 9.41 -35.15
CA LEU A 75 -0.68 8.16 -35.64
C LEU A 75 -1.48 7.65 -36.82
N THR A 76 -0.78 7.12 -37.83
CA THR A 76 -1.35 6.35 -38.92
C THR A 76 -1.21 4.87 -38.60
N VAL A 77 -2.31 4.15 -38.47
CA VAL A 77 -2.33 2.71 -38.17
C VAL A 77 -2.94 1.97 -39.36
N ILE A 78 -2.22 1.00 -39.91
CA ILE A 78 -2.69 0.13 -40.99
C ILE A 78 -3.04 -1.24 -40.39
N ASP A 79 -4.29 -1.66 -40.55
CA ASP A 79 -4.74 -3.00 -40.16
C ASP A 79 -4.40 -4.00 -41.27
N ASN A 80 -3.32 -4.75 -41.08
CA ASN A 80 -2.83 -5.74 -42.07
C ASN A 80 -3.83 -6.88 -42.33
N ARG A 81 -4.85 -7.10 -41.49
CA ARG A 81 -5.87 -8.12 -41.69
C ARG A 81 -6.83 -7.78 -42.84
N ASN A 82 -7.03 -6.48 -43.11
CA ASN A 82 -7.97 -5.99 -44.11
C ASN A 82 -7.47 -4.80 -44.95
N GLY A 83 -6.21 -4.36 -44.75
CA GLY A 83 -5.59 -3.25 -45.47
C GLY A 83 -6.11 -1.86 -45.14
N LYS A 84 -7.04 -1.70 -44.19
CA LYS A 84 -7.63 -0.40 -43.84
C LYS A 84 -6.66 0.46 -43.05
N THR A 85 -6.66 1.75 -43.36
CA THR A 85 -5.83 2.76 -42.69
C THR A 85 -6.72 3.61 -41.76
N TYR A 86 -6.20 3.88 -40.56
CA TYR A 86 -6.86 4.67 -39.51
C TYR A 86 -5.93 5.80 -39.08
N GLN A 87 -6.50 7.01 -38.90
CA GLN A 87 -5.81 8.13 -38.28
C GLN A 87 -6.28 8.23 -36.82
N ILE A 88 -5.34 8.14 -35.89
CA ILE A 88 -5.61 8.20 -34.45
C ILE A 88 -4.96 9.49 -33.91
N PRO A 89 -5.76 10.45 -33.41
CA PRO A 89 -5.22 11.69 -32.85
C PRO A 89 -4.42 11.40 -31.57
N ILE A 90 -3.34 12.17 -31.39
CA ILE A 90 -2.58 12.24 -30.16
C ILE A 90 -3.10 13.45 -29.38
N ASP A 91 -3.64 13.21 -28.20
CA ASP A 91 -4.14 14.23 -27.28
C ASP A 91 -2.99 14.82 -26.44
N ASP A 92 -3.30 15.86 -25.65
CA ASP A 92 -2.36 16.47 -24.69
C ASP A 92 -1.71 15.44 -23.76
N GLY A 93 -0.45 15.67 -23.40
CA GLY A 93 0.33 14.75 -22.58
C GLY A 93 0.78 13.49 -23.31
N ASN A 94 0.89 13.54 -24.66
CA ASN A 94 1.27 12.39 -25.51
C ASN A 94 0.36 11.16 -25.29
N THR A 95 -0.93 11.37 -25.12
CA THR A 95 -1.91 10.32 -24.84
C THR A 95 -2.77 9.99 -26.06
N ILE A 96 -3.20 8.74 -26.15
CA ILE A 96 -4.12 8.25 -27.16
C ILE A 96 -5.35 7.68 -26.43
N LYS A 97 -6.55 8.07 -26.85
CA LYS A 97 -7.77 7.46 -26.32
C LYS A 97 -7.83 5.98 -26.70
N SER A 98 -7.80 5.09 -25.72
CA SER A 98 -7.86 3.63 -25.94
C SER A 98 -9.09 3.19 -26.73
N THR A 99 -10.19 3.96 -26.68
CA THR A 99 -11.41 3.74 -27.46
C THR A 99 -11.21 3.93 -28.97
N ALA A 100 -10.17 4.66 -29.40
CA ALA A 100 -9.83 4.77 -30.82
C ALA A 100 -9.47 3.41 -31.44
N PHE A 101 -8.83 2.53 -30.70
CA PHE A 101 -8.51 1.17 -31.14
C PHE A 101 -9.76 0.29 -31.31
N GLN A 102 -10.87 0.63 -30.66
CA GLN A 102 -12.14 -0.08 -30.83
C GLN A 102 -12.75 0.13 -32.24
N ALA A 103 -12.36 1.20 -32.92
CA ALA A 103 -12.78 1.48 -34.31
C ALA A 103 -12.04 0.57 -35.30
N ILE A 104 -10.89 0.03 -34.97
CA ILE A 104 -10.13 -0.92 -35.79
C ILE A 104 -10.79 -2.30 -35.64
N LYS A 105 -11.51 -2.73 -36.68
CA LYS A 105 -12.31 -3.94 -36.66
C LYS A 105 -11.90 -4.92 -37.75
N ALA A 106 -11.75 -6.20 -37.36
CA ALA A 106 -11.80 -7.33 -38.25
C ALA A 106 -12.93 -8.23 -37.77
N ASP A 107 -13.73 -8.79 -38.70
CA ASP A 107 -14.87 -9.67 -38.40
C ASP A 107 -15.87 -9.05 -37.39
N ASN A 108 -16.12 -7.74 -37.51
CA ASN A 108 -16.96 -6.92 -36.61
C ASN A 108 -16.49 -6.81 -35.15
N VAL A 109 -15.32 -7.35 -34.80
CA VAL A 109 -14.75 -7.27 -33.45
C VAL A 109 -13.68 -6.17 -33.42
N GLY A 110 -13.87 -5.16 -32.55
CA GLY A 110 -12.89 -4.08 -32.34
C GLY A 110 -11.74 -4.50 -31.45
N LEU A 111 -10.55 -3.91 -31.69
CA LEU A 111 -9.37 -4.17 -30.87
C LEU A 111 -9.55 -3.65 -29.45
N ARG A 112 -8.92 -4.31 -28.49
CA ARG A 112 -8.78 -3.91 -27.09
C ARG A 112 -7.32 -3.78 -26.74
N MET A 113 -7.00 -2.80 -25.89
CA MET A 113 -5.67 -2.70 -25.29
C MET A 113 -5.58 -3.72 -24.15
N PHE A 114 -4.51 -4.50 -24.13
CA PHE A 114 -4.20 -5.42 -23.04
C PHE A 114 -2.96 -4.90 -22.32
N ASP A 115 -3.17 -4.34 -21.12
CA ASP A 115 -2.14 -3.78 -20.27
C ASP A 115 -2.32 -4.30 -18.84
N PRO A 116 -1.74 -5.46 -18.52
CA PRO A 116 -1.81 -6.00 -17.17
C PRO A 116 -1.07 -5.10 -16.20
N ALA A 117 -1.73 -4.76 -15.09
CA ALA A 117 -1.21 -3.90 -14.03
C ALA A 117 -0.91 -2.44 -14.45
N TYR A 118 -1.56 -1.93 -15.49
CA TYR A 118 -1.52 -0.52 -15.91
C TYR A 118 -0.09 0.03 -16.11
N GLN A 119 0.75 -0.69 -16.85
CA GLN A 119 2.16 -0.31 -17.04
C GLN A 119 2.33 0.90 -17.96
N ASN A 120 1.42 1.06 -18.92
CA ASN A 120 1.45 2.14 -19.92
C ASN A 120 0.06 2.72 -20.19
N THR A 121 -0.89 2.59 -19.24
CA THR A 121 -2.27 3.08 -19.42
C THR A 121 -2.59 4.13 -18.37
N ALA A 122 -2.76 5.39 -18.79
CA ALA A 122 -3.30 6.45 -17.95
C ALA A 122 -4.82 6.28 -17.83
N VAL A 123 -5.34 6.18 -16.62
CA VAL A 123 -6.77 5.94 -16.34
C VAL A 123 -7.49 7.18 -15.81
N ALA A 124 -6.75 8.23 -15.46
CA ALA A 124 -7.28 9.51 -14.99
C ALA A 124 -6.35 10.65 -15.38
N ARG A 125 -6.91 11.85 -15.47
CA ARG A 125 -6.16 13.11 -15.47
C ARG A 125 -6.22 13.67 -14.06
N SER A 126 -5.09 14.12 -13.53
CA SER A 126 -4.98 14.66 -12.17
C SER A 126 -4.08 15.89 -12.14
N LYS A 127 -4.41 16.82 -11.23
CA LYS A 127 -3.61 18.01 -10.92
C LYS A 127 -2.96 17.94 -9.54
N ILE A 128 -3.02 16.79 -8.86
CA ILE A 128 -2.65 16.67 -7.45
C ILE A 128 -1.15 16.43 -7.30
N CYS A 129 -0.63 15.44 -7.99
CA CYS A 129 0.74 14.99 -7.86
C CYS A 129 1.35 14.77 -9.24
N GLU A 130 2.54 15.34 -9.43
CA GLU A 130 3.36 15.14 -10.63
C GLU A 130 4.61 14.36 -10.25
N ILE A 131 4.87 13.27 -11.00
CA ILE A 131 6.07 12.47 -10.84
C ILE A 131 6.77 12.36 -12.19
N ASP A 132 8.01 12.83 -12.25
CA ASP A 132 8.92 12.52 -13.35
C ASP A 132 9.97 11.53 -12.83
N GLY A 133 9.78 10.27 -13.19
CA GLY A 133 10.66 9.20 -12.71
C GLY A 133 12.04 9.22 -13.37
N ASP A 134 12.17 9.77 -14.57
CA ASP A 134 13.45 9.86 -15.28
C ASP A 134 14.32 10.99 -14.71
N GLN A 135 13.71 12.11 -14.32
CA GLN A 135 14.40 13.23 -13.68
C GLN A 135 14.47 13.12 -12.14
N GLY A 136 13.68 12.23 -11.52
CA GLY A 136 13.60 12.12 -10.05
C GLY A 136 12.87 13.31 -9.41
N ILE A 137 11.78 13.76 -10.03
CA ILE A 137 10.98 14.90 -9.60
C ILE A 137 9.68 14.41 -8.95
N LEU A 138 9.32 15.02 -7.83
CA LEU A 138 8.01 14.90 -7.18
C LEU A 138 7.51 16.30 -6.82
N ARG A 139 6.29 16.62 -7.27
CA ARG A 139 5.62 17.88 -6.96
C ARG A 139 4.19 17.64 -6.49
N TYR A 140 3.79 18.34 -5.43
CA TYR A 140 2.38 18.41 -5.01
C TYR A 140 1.80 19.71 -5.50
N ARG A 141 0.77 19.65 -6.36
CA ARG A 141 0.15 20.85 -6.96
C ARG A 141 1.15 21.83 -7.58
N GLY A 142 2.26 21.31 -8.12
CA GLY A 142 3.35 22.08 -8.72
C GLY A 142 4.47 22.49 -7.75
N TYR A 143 4.30 22.36 -6.44
CA TYR A 143 5.34 22.68 -5.46
C TYR A 143 6.30 21.49 -5.30
N PRO A 144 7.63 21.72 -5.39
CA PRO A 144 8.63 20.67 -5.17
C PRO A 144 8.52 20.08 -3.77
N ILE A 145 8.65 18.76 -3.66
CA ILE A 145 8.54 18.06 -2.37
C ILE A 145 9.60 18.50 -1.38
N GLU A 146 10.79 18.85 -1.86
CA GLU A 146 11.90 19.35 -1.05
C GLU A 146 11.53 20.65 -0.32
N GLU A 147 10.89 21.57 -1.04
CA GLU A 147 10.47 22.85 -0.45
C GLU A 147 9.34 22.68 0.56
N LEU A 148 8.37 21.82 0.25
CA LEU A 148 7.26 21.52 1.17
C LEU A 148 7.77 20.86 2.46
N ALA A 149 8.70 19.92 2.36
CA ALA A 149 9.29 19.23 3.49
C ALA A 149 10.11 20.16 4.39
N GLU A 150 10.81 21.15 3.80
CA GLU A 150 11.64 22.10 4.53
C GLU A 150 10.84 23.23 5.18
N LYS A 151 9.88 23.81 4.42
CA LYS A 151 9.27 25.11 4.76
C LYS A 151 7.86 25.00 5.32
N SER A 152 7.20 23.84 5.16
CA SER A 152 5.78 23.65 5.48
C SER A 152 5.58 22.70 6.67
N ASN A 153 4.31 22.37 6.93
CA ASN A 153 3.87 21.34 7.86
C ASN A 153 2.77 20.48 7.23
N PHE A 154 2.50 19.31 7.82
CA PHE A 154 1.57 18.35 7.23
C PHE A 154 0.15 18.90 7.04
N LEU A 155 -0.38 19.69 7.97
CA LEU A 155 -1.73 20.27 7.81
C LEU A 155 -1.81 21.28 6.67
N GLU A 156 -0.77 22.09 6.47
CA GLU A 156 -0.69 23.02 5.35
C GLU A 156 -0.61 22.26 4.01
N VAL A 157 0.21 21.22 3.93
CA VAL A 157 0.33 20.36 2.74
C VAL A 157 -0.96 19.57 2.48
N SER A 158 -1.66 19.12 3.53
CA SER A 158 -2.96 18.45 3.37
C SER A 158 -4.01 19.39 2.77
N TYR A 159 -4.02 20.64 3.20
CA TYR A 159 -4.88 21.68 2.60
C TYR A 159 -4.54 21.90 1.12
N LEU A 160 -3.25 22.06 0.80
CA LEU A 160 -2.77 22.22 -0.57
C LEU A 160 -3.24 21.07 -1.47
N LEU A 161 -3.05 19.83 -1.04
CA LEU A 161 -3.44 18.65 -1.81
C LEU A 161 -4.95 18.62 -2.08
N ILE A 162 -5.76 18.89 -1.07
CA ILE A 162 -7.23 18.76 -1.12
C ILE A 162 -7.86 19.92 -1.90
N TYR A 163 -7.41 21.16 -1.64
CA TYR A 163 -8.06 22.38 -2.18
C TYR A 163 -7.28 23.02 -3.35
N GLY A 164 -6.05 22.60 -3.62
CA GLY A 164 -5.31 22.98 -4.83
C GLY A 164 -4.29 24.10 -4.67
N GLU A 165 -4.40 24.93 -3.64
CA GLU A 165 -3.53 26.06 -3.37
C GLU A 165 -3.05 26.07 -1.91
N LEU A 166 -1.90 26.67 -1.65
CA LEU A 166 -1.44 26.91 -0.27
C LEU A 166 -2.41 27.84 0.46
N PRO A 167 -2.75 27.54 1.72
CA PRO A 167 -3.68 28.38 2.48
C PRO A 167 -3.06 29.75 2.83
N THR A 168 -3.87 30.78 2.83
CA THR A 168 -3.54 32.02 3.54
C THR A 168 -3.47 31.76 5.06
N ARG A 169 -2.91 32.69 5.83
CA ARG A 169 -2.83 32.58 7.29
C ARG A 169 -4.20 32.26 7.91
N THR A 170 -5.23 33.02 7.55
CA THR A 170 -6.58 32.82 8.08
C THR A 170 -7.19 31.49 7.67
N GLN A 171 -6.97 31.06 6.42
CA GLN A 171 -7.42 29.75 5.95
C GLN A 171 -6.71 28.61 6.69
N TYR A 172 -5.41 28.74 6.93
CA TYR A 172 -4.64 27.74 7.67
C TYR A 172 -5.12 27.62 9.13
N GLU A 173 -5.30 28.74 9.81
CA GLU A 173 -5.77 28.77 11.19
C GLU A 173 -7.19 28.16 11.30
N THR A 174 -8.07 28.50 10.37
CA THR A 174 -9.41 27.91 10.30
C THR A 174 -9.35 26.41 10.03
N TRP A 175 -8.57 26.00 9.05
CA TRP A 175 -8.38 24.58 8.69
C TRP A 175 -7.82 23.78 9.85
N SER A 176 -6.73 24.23 10.45
CA SER A 176 -6.08 23.58 11.57
C SER A 176 -7.02 23.45 12.77
N SER A 177 -7.70 24.53 13.14
CA SER A 177 -8.68 24.54 14.24
C SER A 177 -9.83 23.57 13.98
N GLN A 178 -10.37 23.53 12.76
CA GLN A 178 -11.45 22.64 12.40
C GLN A 178 -11.03 21.16 12.37
N VAL A 179 -9.85 20.84 11.82
CA VAL A 179 -9.32 19.47 11.83
C VAL A 179 -9.11 19.01 13.27
N MET A 180 -8.45 19.82 14.10
CA MET A 180 -8.19 19.50 15.50
C MET A 180 -9.48 19.41 16.31
N GLY A 181 -10.50 20.19 16.00
CA GLY A 181 -11.84 20.11 16.59
C GLY A 181 -12.62 18.83 16.26
N HIS A 182 -12.18 18.05 15.26
CA HIS A 182 -12.83 16.80 14.84
C HIS A 182 -12.05 15.54 15.24
N THR A 183 -11.12 15.62 16.18
CA THR A 183 -10.23 14.53 16.60
C THR A 183 -10.89 13.46 17.46
N PHE A 184 -11.95 13.80 18.20
CA PHE A 184 -12.66 12.82 19.04
C PHE A 184 -13.43 11.82 18.20
N ILE A 185 -13.33 10.53 18.56
CA ILE A 185 -14.09 9.43 17.95
C ILE A 185 -15.34 9.12 18.79
N HIS A 186 -16.37 8.62 18.15
CA HIS A 186 -17.60 8.23 18.81
C HIS A 186 -17.36 7.06 19.77
N THR A 187 -18.00 7.06 20.96
CA THR A 187 -17.85 6.01 21.99
C THR A 187 -18.10 4.61 21.45
N ARG A 188 -19.11 4.45 20.59
CA ARG A 188 -19.40 3.16 19.93
C ARG A 188 -18.29 2.67 19.00
N VAL A 189 -17.51 3.56 18.41
CA VAL A 189 -16.31 3.18 17.66
C VAL A 189 -15.22 2.71 18.62
N GLN A 190 -15.11 3.32 19.81
CA GLN A 190 -14.20 2.84 20.86
C GLN A 190 -14.64 1.46 21.38
N GLU A 191 -15.94 1.24 21.60
CA GLU A 191 -16.49 -0.06 21.99
C GLU A 191 -16.16 -1.14 20.94
N LEU A 192 -16.33 -0.83 19.65
CA LEU A 192 -15.90 -1.72 18.56
C LEU A 192 -14.41 -2.03 18.66
N MET A 193 -13.58 -1.01 18.88
CA MET A 193 -12.12 -1.20 18.98
C MET A 193 -11.75 -2.05 20.19
N HIS A 194 -12.45 -1.94 21.30
CA HIS A 194 -12.26 -2.80 22.48
C HIS A 194 -12.66 -4.27 22.25
N SER A 195 -13.45 -4.57 21.23
CA SER A 195 -13.86 -5.94 20.89
C SER A 195 -12.83 -6.71 20.06
N PHE A 196 -11.80 -6.05 19.53
CA PHE A 196 -10.73 -6.74 18.82
C PHE A 196 -9.84 -7.55 19.77
N ASN A 197 -9.24 -8.63 19.25
CA ASN A 197 -8.23 -9.35 20.00
C ASN A 197 -6.99 -8.46 20.22
N TYR A 198 -6.31 -8.66 21.36
CA TYR A 198 -5.11 -7.91 21.71
C TYR A 198 -3.94 -8.10 20.72
N ASP A 199 -3.91 -9.24 20.02
CA ASP A 199 -2.91 -9.60 19.01
C ASP A 199 -3.37 -9.28 17.57
N ALA A 200 -4.52 -8.62 17.41
CA ALA A 200 -5.00 -8.20 16.11
C ALA A 200 -4.00 -7.25 15.44
N HIS A 201 -3.78 -7.44 14.14
CA HIS A 201 -2.90 -6.57 13.38
C HIS A 201 -3.45 -5.13 13.36
N PRO A 202 -2.63 -4.10 13.66
CA PRO A 202 -3.09 -2.70 13.75
C PRO A 202 -3.82 -2.19 12.52
N MET A 203 -3.40 -2.58 11.31
CA MET A 203 -4.09 -2.20 10.08
C MET A 203 -5.49 -2.79 9.96
N GLY A 204 -5.70 -4.02 10.44
CA GLY A 204 -7.04 -4.63 10.46
C GLY A 204 -8.00 -3.83 11.36
N MET A 205 -7.54 -3.47 12.56
CA MET A 205 -8.29 -2.61 13.48
C MET A 205 -8.56 -1.23 12.88
N PHE A 206 -7.56 -0.60 12.28
CA PHE A 206 -7.65 0.70 11.65
C PHE A 206 -8.68 0.73 10.52
N ILE A 207 -8.60 -0.22 9.58
CA ILE A 207 -9.53 -0.36 8.45
C ILE A 207 -10.97 -0.56 8.94
N SER A 208 -11.17 -1.49 9.87
CA SER A 208 -12.50 -1.79 10.42
C SER A 208 -13.11 -0.59 11.12
N SER A 209 -12.30 0.15 11.88
CA SER A 209 -12.76 1.35 12.60
C SER A 209 -13.15 2.49 11.66
N ILE A 210 -12.36 2.72 10.59
CA ILE A 210 -12.71 3.72 9.57
C ILE A 210 -13.97 3.32 8.82
N SER A 211 -14.10 2.05 8.43
CA SER A 211 -15.29 1.54 7.75
C SER A 211 -16.54 1.71 8.62
N ALA A 212 -16.43 1.39 9.90
CA ALA A 212 -17.54 1.55 10.85
C ALA A 212 -18.03 3.01 10.96
N MET A 213 -17.13 4.00 10.80
CA MET A 213 -17.51 5.42 10.86
C MET A 213 -18.56 5.82 9.81
N SER A 214 -18.69 5.10 8.70
CA SER A 214 -19.72 5.36 7.68
C SER A 214 -21.14 5.25 8.28
N THR A 215 -21.32 4.37 9.27
CA THR A 215 -22.62 4.13 9.91
C THR A 215 -23.02 5.19 10.94
N PHE A 216 -22.08 6.06 11.35
CA PHE A 216 -22.33 7.14 12.32
C PHE A 216 -22.65 8.48 11.66
N HIS A 217 -22.70 8.53 10.33
CA HIS A 217 -22.94 9.75 9.57
C HIS A 217 -24.01 9.53 8.48
N PRO A 218 -25.24 9.16 8.87
CA PRO A 218 -26.31 8.88 7.90
C PRO A 218 -26.63 10.08 7.00
N GLU A 219 -26.43 11.32 7.49
CA GLU A 219 -26.61 12.56 6.73
C GLU A 219 -25.61 12.69 5.58
N ALA A 220 -24.55 11.90 5.58
CA ALA A 220 -23.51 11.86 4.56
C ALA A 220 -23.43 10.52 3.83
N ASN A 221 -24.48 9.68 3.94
CA ASN A 221 -24.55 8.41 3.23
C ASN A 221 -25.29 8.57 1.90
N PRO A 222 -24.61 8.44 0.73
CA PRO A 222 -25.25 8.62 -0.57
C PRO A 222 -26.42 7.66 -0.84
N SER A 223 -26.40 6.47 -0.24
CA SER A 223 -27.50 5.51 -0.37
C SER A 223 -28.77 5.93 0.37
N LEU A 224 -28.67 6.85 1.33
CA LEU A 224 -29.80 7.37 2.10
C LEU A 224 -30.26 8.74 1.60
N VAL A 225 -29.32 9.61 1.20
CA VAL A 225 -29.61 11.01 0.90
C VAL A 225 -29.45 11.36 -0.59
N GLY A 226 -29.01 10.41 -1.40
CA GLY A 226 -28.83 10.54 -2.84
C GLY A 226 -27.39 10.64 -3.30
N PRO A 227 -27.10 10.13 -4.52
CA PRO A 227 -25.72 9.93 -5.00
C PRO A 227 -24.94 11.24 -5.23
N ASP A 228 -25.63 12.36 -5.43
CA ASP A 228 -24.99 13.65 -5.72
C ASP A 228 -24.70 14.49 -4.48
N ILE A 229 -24.90 13.95 -3.26
CA ILE A 229 -24.80 14.73 -2.03
C ILE A 229 -23.46 15.48 -1.93
N PHE A 230 -22.36 14.85 -2.29
CA PHE A 230 -21.03 15.46 -2.20
C PHE A 230 -20.71 16.40 -3.39
N LYS A 231 -21.43 16.29 -4.50
CA LYS A 231 -21.32 17.22 -5.64
C LYS A 231 -22.15 18.48 -5.40
N LYS A 232 -23.36 18.32 -4.88
CA LYS A 232 -24.32 19.41 -4.68
C LYS A 232 -24.13 20.16 -3.36
N ASN A 233 -23.61 19.48 -2.32
CA ASN A 233 -23.43 20.06 -0.99
C ASN A 233 -21.94 20.03 -0.57
N ILE A 234 -21.25 21.11 -0.92
CA ILE A 234 -19.83 21.28 -0.60
C ILE A 234 -19.58 21.32 0.93
N SER A 235 -20.52 21.89 1.70
CA SER A 235 -20.41 21.91 3.15
C SER A 235 -20.42 20.51 3.76
N THR A 236 -21.34 19.64 3.29
CA THR A 236 -21.36 18.24 3.71
C THR A 236 -20.09 17.51 3.30
N ARG A 237 -19.59 17.72 2.07
CA ARG A 237 -18.32 17.18 1.59
C ARG A 237 -17.15 17.58 2.50
N ASN A 238 -16.99 18.88 2.75
CA ASN A 238 -15.90 19.40 3.57
C ASN A 238 -15.98 18.89 5.01
N LYS A 239 -17.16 18.75 5.57
CA LYS A 239 -17.35 18.18 6.91
C LYS A 239 -16.83 16.73 7.02
N GLN A 240 -17.00 15.91 5.97
CA GLN A 240 -16.44 14.55 5.98
C GLN A 240 -14.91 14.58 5.89
N ILE A 241 -14.35 15.48 5.09
CA ILE A 241 -12.90 15.69 5.00
C ILE A 241 -12.32 16.03 6.37
N LEU A 242 -12.89 17.03 7.05
CA LEU A 242 -12.47 17.44 8.39
C LEU A 242 -12.55 16.29 9.40
N ARG A 243 -13.65 15.53 9.38
CA ARG A 243 -13.85 14.37 10.26
C ARG A 243 -12.79 13.30 10.04
N LEU A 244 -12.48 12.96 8.80
CA LEU A 244 -11.48 11.96 8.46
C LEU A 244 -10.08 12.43 8.85
N MET A 245 -9.70 13.64 8.45
CA MET A 245 -8.40 14.22 8.81
C MET A 245 -8.18 14.27 10.33
N GLY A 246 -9.22 14.66 11.10
CA GLY A 246 -9.11 14.76 12.54
C GLY A 246 -9.12 13.42 13.28
N LYS A 247 -9.98 12.46 12.85
CA LYS A 247 -10.20 11.20 13.59
C LYS A 247 -9.17 10.11 13.31
N VAL A 248 -8.55 10.14 12.14
CA VAL A 248 -7.59 9.11 11.71
C VAL A 248 -6.41 8.95 12.67
N PRO A 249 -5.71 10.00 13.14
CA PRO A 249 -4.63 9.83 14.12
C PRO A 249 -5.13 9.31 15.47
N THR A 250 -6.35 9.65 15.88
CA THR A 250 -6.93 9.14 17.13
C THR A 250 -7.23 7.64 17.03
N ILE A 251 -7.81 7.20 15.91
CA ILE A 251 -8.02 5.77 15.64
C ILE A 251 -6.68 5.03 15.61
N ALA A 252 -5.68 5.59 14.93
CA ALA A 252 -4.35 5.00 14.85
C ALA A 252 -3.70 4.84 16.25
N ALA A 253 -3.72 5.90 17.07
CA ALA A 253 -3.20 5.86 18.43
C ALA A 253 -3.97 4.84 19.30
N ALA A 254 -5.28 4.76 19.16
CA ALA A 254 -6.11 3.79 19.87
C ALA A 254 -5.78 2.34 19.46
N CYS A 255 -5.51 2.05 18.17
CA CYS A 255 -5.04 0.75 17.71
C CYS A 255 -3.74 0.32 18.41
N TYR A 256 -2.79 1.25 18.54
CA TYR A 256 -1.55 0.98 19.25
C TYR A 256 -1.77 0.71 20.74
N ARG A 257 -2.52 1.58 21.42
CA ARG A 257 -2.77 1.45 22.86
C ARG A 257 -3.59 0.21 23.21
N HIS A 258 -4.55 -0.16 22.35
CA HIS A 258 -5.30 -1.40 22.49
C HIS A 258 -4.36 -2.60 22.55
N ARG A 259 -3.42 -2.67 21.62
CA ARG A 259 -2.47 -3.78 21.51
C ARG A 259 -1.55 -3.93 22.71
N ILE A 260 -1.14 -2.83 23.31
CA ILE A 260 -0.30 -2.85 24.54
C ILE A 260 -1.10 -2.87 25.83
N GLY A 261 -2.43 -3.05 25.74
CA GLY A 261 -3.32 -3.16 26.90
C GLY A 261 -3.46 -1.89 27.74
N ARG A 262 -3.34 -0.69 27.09
CA ARG A 262 -3.43 0.60 27.78
C ARG A 262 -4.73 1.34 27.44
N PRO A 263 -5.27 2.14 28.37
CA PRO A 263 -6.42 3.01 28.11
C PRO A 263 -6.13 3.96 26.94
N TYR A 264 -7.15 4.32 26.16
CA TYR A 264 -7.01 5.29 25.08
C TYR A 264 -6.85 6.70 25.66
N ASN A 265 -5.88 7.44 25.13
CA ASN A 265 -5.69 8.85 25.48
C ASN A 265 -6.61 9.74 24.65
N ASN A 266 -7.11 10.80 25.28
CA ASN A 266 -7.87 11.81 24.59
C ASN A 266 -6.95 12.74 23.77
N PRO A 267 -7.41 13.20 22.59
CA PRO A 267 -6.69 14.20 21.82
C PRO A 267 -6.67 15.56 22.53
N SER A 268 -5.64 16.36 22.24
CA SER A 268 -5.49 17.73 22.69
C SER A 268 -5.63 18.70 21.52
N LEU A 269 -6.28 19.86 21.77
CA LEU A 269 -6.45 20.91 20.76
C LEU A 269 -5.27 21.90 20.70
N ASN A 270 -4.41 21.91 21.72
CA ASN A 270 -3.40 22.96 21.94
C ASN A 270 -1.98 22.56 21.50
N VAL A 271 -1.89 21.60 20.59
CA VAL A 271 -0.62 21.06 20.09
C VAL A 271 -0.71 20.84 18.57
N SER A 272 0.44 20.64 17.91
CA SER A 272 0.45 20.30 16.49
C SER A 272 -0.18 18.94 16.21
N TYR A 273 -0.51 18.68 14.96
CA TYR A 273 -1.15 17.42 14.54
C TYR A 273 -0.32 16.18 14.90
N THR A 274 0.96 16.21 14.62
CA THR A 274 1.89 15.10 14.91
C THR A 274 2.22 15.00 16.40
N GLU A 275 2.35 16.13 17.09
CA GLU A 275 2.51 16.16 18.54
C GLU A 275 1.27 15.56 19.24
N ASN A 276 0.06 15.92 18.79
CA ASN A 276 -1.18 15.33 19.31
C ASN A 276 -1.21 13.80 19.13
N PHE A 277 -0.79 13.32 17.96
CA PHE A 277 -0.70 11.87 17.71
C PHE A 277 0.29 11.19 18.66
N LEU A 278 1.51 11.72 18.82
CA LEU A 278 2.50 11.18 19.74
C LEU A 278 2.03 11.23 21.20
N ASN A 279 1.40 12.34 21.61
CA ASN A 279 0.83 12.46 22.96
C ASN A 279 -0.23 11.41 23.23
N MET A 280 -1.12 11.13 22.26
CA MET A 280 -2.12 10.05 22.40
C MET A 280 -1.47 8.66 22.46
N MET A 281 -0.32 8.47 21.84
CA MET A 281 0.42 7.20 21.89
C MET A 281 1.07 6.97 23.26
N ASP A 282 1.78 7.97 23.77
CA ASP A 282 2.83 7.82 24.79
C ASP A 282 2.42 8.28 26.19
N ASN A 283 1.53 9.29 26.32
CA ASN A 283 1.11 9.78 27.62
C ASN A 283 0.58 8.64 28.51
N LEU A 284 1.13 8.49 29.72
CA LEU A 284 0.71 7.48 30.67
C LEU A 284 -0.34 8.01 31.66
N SER A 285 -0.11 9.18 32.23
CA SER A 285 -1.04 9.87 33.13
C SER A 285 -0.51 11.26 33.52
N GLU A 286 0.55 11.71 32.90
CA GLU A 286 1.17 12.99 33.21
C GLU A 286 0.24 14.13 32.74
N PRO A 287 -0.18 15.05 33.64
CA PRO A 287 -1.13 16.10 33.27
C PRO A 287 -0.65 17.04 32.17
N ASN A 288 0.67 17.24 32.06
CA ASN A 288 1.31 18.14 31.12
C ASN A 288 2.30 17.40 30.19
N TYR A 289 1.98 16.14 29.83
CA TYR A 289 2.83 15.40 28.91
C TYR A 289 2.99 16.15 27.58
N ARG A 290 4.21 16.22 27.10
CA ARG A 290 4.58 16.75 25.79
C ARG A 290 5.56 15.80 25.13
N SER A 291 5.26 15.38 23.93
CA SER A 291 6.23 14.65 23.11
C SER A 291 7.43 15.51 22.76
N ASN A 292 8.55 14.89 22.45
CA ASN A 292 9.75 15.61 22.03
C ASN A 292 9.44 16.39 20.73
N PRO A 293 9.61 17.74 20.71
CA PRO A 293 9.23 18.57 19.57
C PRO A 293 10.05 18.27 18.31
N LYS A 294 11.30 17.82 18.45
CA LYS A 294 12.12 17.40 17.30
C LYS A 294 11.60 16.10 16.68
N LEU A 295 11.17 15.14 17.50
CA LEU A 295 10.54 13.91 17.01
C LEU A 295 9.17 14.19 16.36
N ALA A 296 8.38 15.09 16.95
CA ALA A 296 7.12 15.54 16.34
C ALA A 296 7.35 16.21 14.98
N LYS A 297 8.40 17.05 14.86
CA LYS A 297 8.76 17.67 13.57
C LYS A 297 9.27 16.64 12.56
N ALA A 298 10.10 15.68 12.98
CA ALA A 298 10.56 14.60 12.12
C ALA A 298 9.39 13.77 11.56
N LEU A 299 8.43 13.42 12.42
CA LEU A 299 7.21 12.73 12.01
C LEU A 299 6.35 13.56 11.07
N ASP A 300 6.26 14.87 11.29
CA ASP A 300 5.52 15.81 10.44
C ASP A 300 6.08 15.84 9.01
N VAL A 301 7.41 15.89 8.87
CA VAL A 301 8.06 15.80 7.55
C VAL A 301 7.83 14.43 6.91
N LEU A 302 7.92 13.32 7.66
CA LEU A 302 7.57 12.00 7.14
C LEU A 302 6.13 11.97 6.64
N PHE A 303 5.21 12.63 7.33
CA PHE A 303 3.81 12.73 6.90
C PHE A 303 3.68 13.52 5.60
N ILE A 304 4.42 14.62 5.41
CA ILE A 304 4.47 15.34 4.13
C ILE A 304 4.92 14.41 3.00
N LEU A 305 6.02 13.67 3.20
CA LEU A 305 6.59 12.78 2.19
C LEU A 305 5.71 11.59 1.83
N HIS A 306 4.82 11.19 2.73
CA HIS A 306 3.88 10.08 2.53
C HIS A 306 2.46 10.53 2.14
N ALA A 307 2.17 11.84 2.10
CA ALA A 307 0.80 12.36 1.92
C ALA A 307 0.18 11.94 0.59
N ASP A 308 0.93 11.96 -0.51
CA ASP A 308 0.47 11.46 -1.81
C ASP A 308 1.61 10.88 -2.66
N HIS A 309 1.27 10.11 -3.66
CA HIS A 309 2.21 9.59 -4.66
C HIS A 309 1.47 9.10 -5.90
N GLU A 310 0.74 9.99 -6.57
CA GLU A 310 -0.01 9.72 -7.80
C GLU A 310 -1.00 8.54 -7.64
N LEU A 311 -1.26 7.80 -8.74
CA LEU A 311 -2.15 6.63 -8.76
C LEU A 311 -1.44 5.34 -8.33
N ASN A 312 -0.79 5.34 -7.15
CA ASN A 312 -0.35 4.10 -6.53
C ASN A 312 -1.52 3.16 -6.25
N CYS A 313 -1.24 1.91 -5.85
CA CYS A 313 -2.25 0.87 -5.68
C CYS A 313 -3.43 1.31 -4.77
N SER A 314 -3.16 1.96 -3.65
CA SER A 314 -4.22 2.39 -2.73
C SER A 314 -5.01 3.59 -3.24
N THR A 315 -4.36 4.53 -3.92
CA THR A 315 -5.04 5.67 -4.57
C THR A 315 -5.90 5.20 -5.76
N ALA A 316 -5.41 4.23 -6.53
CA ALA A 316 -6.20 3.60 -7.59
C ALA A 316 -7.43 2.88 -7.02
N ALA A 317 -7.29 2.15 -5.91
CA ALA A 317 -8.40 1.54 -5.18
C ALA A 317 -9.39 2.58 -4.68
N MET A 318 -8.91 3.70 -4.10
CA MET A 318 -9.74 4.83 -3.69
C MET A 318 -10.60 5.35 -4.84
N ARG A 319 -10.00 5.64 -5.99
CA ARG A 319 -10.73 6.13 -7.17
C ARG A 319 -11.69 5.07 -7.73
N HIS A 320 -11.29 3.81 -7.74
CA HIS A 320 -12.14 2.72 -8.21
C HIS A 320 -13.41 2.60 -7.36
N ILE A 321 -13.26 2.51 -6.04
CA ILE A 321 -14.37 2.42 -5.09
C ILE A 321 -15.19 3.71 -5.11
N GLY A 322 -14.54 4.88 -5.05
CA GLY A 322 -15.17 6.20 -5.11
C GLY A 322 -15.98 6.44 -6.39
N SER A 323 -15.61 5.80 -7.51
CA SER A 323 -16.34 5.91 -8.76
C SER A 323 -17.78 5.38 -8.70
N SER A 324 -18.09 4.55 -7.69
CA SER A 324 -19.46 4.11 -7.38
C SER A 324 -20.28 5.15 -6.62
N LEU A 325 -19.69 6.31 -6.27
CA LEU A 325 -20.24 7.37 -5.44
C LEU A 325 -20.59 6.95 -4.01
N VAL A 326 -19.86 5.97 -3.46
CA VAL A 326 -19.96 5.60 -2.06
C VAL A 326 -19.40 6.71 -1.16
N ASP A 327 -19.73 6.67 0.13
CA ASP A 327 -19.22 7.60 1.12
C ASP A 327 -17.68 7.51 1.27
N PRO A 328 -17.00 8.58 1.71
CA PRO A 328 -15.53 8.61 1.76
C PRO A 328 -14.94 7.68 2.84
N TYR A 329 -15.68 7.32 3.89
CA TYR A 329 -15.17 6.38 4.91
C TYR A 329 -14.99 4.99 4.32
N SER A 330 -16.00 4.49 3.59
CA SER A 330 -15.94 3.21 2.88
C SER A 330 -14.85 3.19 1.82
N ALA A 331 -14.71 4.29 1.06
CA ALA A 331 -13.70 4.38 0.02
C ALA A 331 -12.27 4.42 0.60
N ILE A 332 -12.04 5.16 1.69
CA ILE A 332 -10.75 5.21 2.40
C ILE A 332 -10.43 3.88 3.09
N ALA A 333 -11.41 3.20 3.68
CA ALA A 333 -11.20 1.87 4.24
C ALA A 333 -10.71 0.88 3.16
N GLY A 334 -11.28 0.94 1.95
CA GLY A 334 -10.82 0.14 0.81
C GLY A 334 -9.42 0.52 0.34
N ALA A 335 -9.09 1.81 0.29
CA ALA A 335 -7.74 2.27 -0.01
C ALA A 335 -6.73 1.80 1.04
N ALA A 336 -7.06 1.90 2.32
CA ALA A 336 -6.25 1.40 3.42
C ALA A 336 -6.05 -0.12 3.35
N SER A 337 -7.06 -0.87 2.91
CA SER A 337 -6.95 -2.31 2.66
C SER A 337 -5.94 -2.63 1.56
N ALA A 338 -5.91 -1.84 0.49
CA ALA A 338 -4.89 -1.98 -0.56
C ALA A 338 -3.49 -1.59 -0.05
N LEU A 339 -3.40 -0.56 0.81
CA LEU A 339 -2.14 -0.14 1.42
C LEU A 339 -1.57 -1.21 2.36
N TYR A 340 -2.41 -1.97 3.04
CA TYR A 340 -2.01 -3.04 3.96
C TYR A 340 -1.22 -4.17 3.28
N GLY A 341 -1.37 -4.34 1.98
CA GLY A 341 -0.72 -5.40 1.23
C GLY A 341 0.82 -5.35 1.29
N PRO A 342 1.50 -6.51 1.39
CA PRO A 342 2.97 -6.59 1.53
C PRO A 342 3.74 -6.05 0.31
N LEU A 343 3.10 -5.90 -0.84
CA LEU A 343 3.68 -5.32 -2.05
C LEU A 343 3.47 -3.79 -2.14
N HIS A 344 2.83 -3.18 -1.14
CA HIS A 344 2.56 -1.75 -1.09
C HIS A 344 3.04 -1.15 0.23
N GLY A 345 2.20 -0.90 1.22
CA GLY A 345 2.58 -0.26 2.48
C GLY A 345 3.44 -1.11 3.43
N GLY A 346 3.63 -2.40 3.15
CA GLY A 346 4.54 -3.27 3.90
C GLY A 346 6.01 -3.24 3.46
N ALA A 347 6.38 -2.37 2.53
CA ALA A 347 7.74 -2.36 1.96
C ALA A 347 8.80 -1.95 3.00
N ASN A 348 8.53 -0.97 3.85
CA ASN A 348 9.44 -0.54 4.91
C ASN A 348 9.65 -1.60 6.00
N GLU A 349 8.63 -2.39 6.34
CA GLU A 349 8.78 -3.58 7.20
C GLU A 349 9.70 -4.62 6.56
N ALA A 350 9.56 -4.86 5.26
CA ALA A 350 10.41 -5.78 4.52
C ALA A 350 11.89 -5.32 4.49
N VAL A 351 12.16 -4.02 4.48
CA VAL A 351 13.51 -3.45 4.62
C VAL A 351 14.10 -3.81 5.99
N LEU A 352 13.36 -3.61 7.08
CA LEU A 352 13.86 -3.94 8.41
C LEU A 352 14.14 -5.43 8.57
N ARG A 353 13.26 -6.30 8.09
CA ARG A 353 13.50 -7.76 8.10
C ARG A 353 14.76 -8.10 7.33
N MET A 354 14.97 -7.52 6.16
CA MET A 354 16.20 -7.72 5.37
C MET A 354 17.44 -7.28 6.14
N LEU A 355 17.42 -6.10 6.78
CA LEU A 355 18.56 -5.60 7.57
C LEU A 355 18.83 -6.49 8.80
N GLN A 356 17.78 -6.98 9.46
CA GLN A 356 17.89 -7.96 10.56
C GLN A 356 18.50 -9.28 10.09
N ASP A 357 18.10 -9.77 8.92
CA ASP A 357 18.64 -10.99 8.31
C ASP A 357 20.13 -10.84 7.93
N ILE A 358 20.56 -9.65 7.50
CA ILE A 358 21.97 -9.34 7.26
C ILE A 358 22.74 -9.34 8.58
N GLY A 359 22.20 -8.73 9.62
CA GLY A 359 22.62 -8.82 11.01
C GLY A 359 23.89 -8.03 11.36
N SER A 360 24.85 -7.86 10.45
CA SER A 360 26.09 -7.13 10.72
C SER A 360 26.66 -6.47 9.46
N VAL A 361 27.46 -5.42 9.66
CA VAL A 361 28.20 -4.73 8.60
C VAL A 361 29.08 -5.69 7.80
N ALA A 362 29.75 -6.62 8.49
CA ALA A 362 30.63 -7.61 7.86
C ALA A 362 29.90 -8.58 6.91
N ALA A 363 28.59 -8.79 7.09
CA ALA A 363 27.79 -9.67 6.25
C ALA A 363 27.25 -8.98 4.97
N VAL A 364 27.34 -7.65 4.86
CA VAL A 364 26.81 -6.88 3.73
C VAL A 364 27.40 -7.33 2.39
N PRO A 365 28.71 -7.49 2.20
CA PRO A 365 29.26 -7.94 0.91
C PRO A 365 28.72 -9.29 0.46
N ALA A 366 28.61 -10.26 1.36
CA ALA A 366 28.05 -11.57 1.05
C ALA A 366 26.56 -11.49 0.65
N PHE A 367 25.80 -10.64 1.32
CA PHE A 367 24.40 -10.38 0.95
C PHE A 367 24.29 -9.74 -0.45
N ILE A 368 25.15 -8.80 -0.79
CA ILE A 368 25.20 -8.16 -2.13
C ILE A 368 25.40 -9.23 -3.22
N GLU A 369 26.30 -10.18 -3.02
CA GLU A 369 26.51 -11.27 -3.99
C GLU A 369 25.27 -12.20 -4.12
N GLN A 370 24.54 -12.45 -3.02
CA GLN A 370 23.27 -13.18 -3.06
C GLN A 370 22.19 -12.41 -3.84
N VAL A 371 22.18 -11.08 -3.76
CA VAL A 371 21.27 -10.24 -4.54
C VAL A 371 21.64 -10.30 -6.04
N LYS A 372 22.92 -10.18 -6.40
CA LYS A 372 23.40 -10.28 -7.78
C LYS A 372 23.06 -11.63 -8.41
N SER A 373 23.19 -12.71 -7.66
CA SER A 373 22.82 -14.06 -8.09
C SER A 373 21.31 -14.36 -8.03
N ARG A 374 20.47 -13.37 -7.67
CA ARG A 374 18.99 -13.47 -7.53
C ARG A 374 18.51 -14.46 -6.46
N GLN A 375 19.35 -14.85 -5.52
CA GLN A 375 18.98 -15.69 -4.38
C GLN A 375 18.20 -14.89 -3.32
N ARG A 376 18.49 -13.60 -3.20
CA ARG A 376 17.84 -12.69 -2.27
C ARG A 376 17.34 -11.45 -3.01
N LYS A 377 16.31 -10.79 -2.45
CA LYS A 377 15.80 -9.51 -2.96
C LYS A 377 16.39 -8.36 -2.15
N LEU A 378 16.76 -7.29 -2.83
CA LEU A 378 17.16 -6.04 -2.21
C LEU A 378 15.90 -5.20 -1.97
N MET A 379 15.48 -5.06 -0.71
CA MET A 379 14.31 -4.29 -0.31
C MET A 379 14.69 -2.84 -0.04
N GLY A 380 13.79 -1.89 -0.35
CA GLY A 380 14.04 -0.46 -0.17
C GLY A 380 14.92 0.18 -1.24
N PHE A 381 15.23 -0.55 -2.32
CA PHE A 381 16.00 -0.07 -3.47
C PHE A 381 15.23 -0.24 -4.76
N GLY A 382 15.41 0.73 -5.67
CA GLY A 382 14.66 0.81 -6.90
C GLY A 382 13.22 1.26 -6.68
N HIS A 383 12.57 1.67 -7.73
CA HIS A 383 11.19 2.13 -7.71
C HIS A 383 10.50 1.79 -9.03
N ARG A 384 9.19 1.55 -9.00
CA ARG A 384 8.44 1.25 -10.23
C ARG A 384 8.42 2.42 -11.20
N VAL A 385 8.42 3.65 -10.69
CA VAL A 385 8.35 4.89 -11.46
C VAL A 385 9.73 5.54 -11.59
N TYR A 386 10.42 5.80 -10.45
CA TYR A 386 11.75 6.43 -10.49
C TYR A 386 12.80 5.52 -11.11
N LYS A 387 13.39 6.00 -12.18
CA LYS A 387 14.62 5.46 -12.80
C LYS A 387 15.85 6.26 -12.39
N ASN A 388 15.65 7.30 -11.60
CA ASN A 388 16.67 8.11 -10.96
C ASN A 388 16.45 8.04 -9.43
N TYR A 389 17.21 8.81 -8.68
CA TYR A 389 17.11 8.86 -7.22
C TYR A 389 15.71 9.37 -6.78
N ASP A 390 15.08 8.68 -5.84
CA ASP A 390 13.81 9.14 -5.23
C ASP A 390 14.07 10.44 -4.46
N PRO A 391 13.45 11.59 -4.80
CA PRO A 391 13.72 12.87 -4.15
C PRO A 391 13.43 12.85 -2.66
N ARG A 392 12.52 12.00 -2.21
CA ARG A 392 12.18 11.82 -0.80
C ARG A 392 13.30 11.14 -0.01
N ALA A 393 14.07 10.25 -0.64
CA ALA A 393 15.10 9.49 0.06
C ALA A 393 16.22 10.37 0.63
N LYS A 394 16.59 11.46 -0.04
CA LYS A 394 17.57 12.43 0.47
C LYS A 394 17.07 13.15 1.74
N ILE A 395 15.80 13.54 1.73
CA ILE A 395 15.16 14.23 2.84
C ILE A 395 15.07 13.28 4.04
N ILE A 396 14.55 12.07 3.82
CA ILE A 396 14.41 11.04 4.86
C ILE A 396 15.76 10.67 5.47
N ARG A 397 16.81 10.55 4.66
CA ARG A 397 18.15 10.25 5.14
C ARG A 397 18.64 11.32 6.14
N LYS A 398 18.46 12.61 5.82
CA LYS A 398 18.79 13.70 6.74
C LYS A 398 18.04 13.59 8.06
N ILE A 399 16.72 13.39 8.01
CA ILE A 399 15.87 13.26 9.19
C ILE A 399 16.24 12.02 10.01
N ALA A 400 16.64 10.93 9.36
CA ALA A 400 17.06 9.72 10.05
C ALA A 400 18.22 9.99 11.02
N PHE A 401 19.24 10.71 10.59
CA PHE A 401 20.36 11.06 11.45
C PHE A 401 19.94 11.97 12.60
N GLU A 402 19.07 12.96 12.36
CA GLU A 402 18.54 13.84 13.42
C GLU A 402 17.76 13.03 14.48
N VAL A 403 16.98 12.02 14.05
CA VAL A 403 16.24 11.13 14.97
C VAL A 403 17.19 10.22 15.75
N PHE A 404 18.23 9.65 15.09
CA PHE A 404 19.20 8.78 15.74
C PHE A 404 20.03 9.51 16.80
N GLU A 405 20.32 10.80 16.62
CA GLU A 405 20.97 11.63 17.65
C GLU A 405 20.11 11.77 18.92
N ILE A 406 18.76 11.76 18.77
CA ILE A 406 17.83 11.92 19.89
C ILE A 406 17.50 10.59 20.56
N CYS A 407 17.21 9.57 19.76
CA CYS A 407 16.72 8.26 20.23
C CYS A 407 17.85 7.27 20.57
N GLY A 408 19.08 7.59 20.17
CA GLY A 408 20.21 6.67 20.26
C GLY A 408 20.41 5.82 18.98
N HIS A 409 21.57 5.21 18.88
CA HIS A 409 21.94 4.40 17.73
C HIS A 409 21.14 3.08 17.70
N GLU A 410 20.35 2.89 16.67
CA GLU A 410 19.79 1.59 16.29
C GLU A 410 20.89 0.79 15.56
N PRO A 411 21.28 -0.42 16.01
CA PRO A 411 22.37 -1.18 15.41
C PRO A 411 22.21 -1.46 13.90
N LEU A 412 20.97 -1.52 13.42
CA LEU A 412 20.68 -1.74 11.99
C LEU A 412 21.04 -0.54 11.11
N VAL A 413 21.27 0.64 11.70
CA VAL A 413 21.62 1.86 10.94
C VAL A 413 22.99 1.69 10.28
N GLU A 414 23.97 1.13 10.98
CA GLU A 414 25.31 0.88 10.42
C GLU A 414 25.25 -0.11 9.25
N VAL A 415 24.45 -1.18 9.40
CA VAL A 415 24.20 -2.14 8.32
C VAL A 415 23.55 -1.46 7.12
N ALA A 416 22.58 -0.56 7.36
CA ALA A 416 21.92 0.17 6.30
C ALA A 416 22.87 1.13 5.56
N ILE A 417 23.68 1.91 6.29
CA ILE A 417 24.67 2.82 5.71
C ILE A 417 25.66 2.05 4.84
N GLU A 418 26.17 0.93 5.33
CA GLU A 418 27.11 0.11 4.58
C GLU A 418 26.47 -0.53 3.35
N LEU A 419 25.21 -0.99 3.46
CA LEU A 419 24.46 -1.52 2.34
C LEU A 419 24.21 -0.42 1.27
N GLU A 420 23.82 0.79 1.68
CA GLU A 420 23.67 1.93 0.78
C GLU A 420 25.01 2.25 0.09
N ARG A 421 26.11 2.33 0.83
CA ARG A 421 27.45 2.61 0.28
C ARG A 421 27.84 1.62 -0.79
N HIS A 422 27.66 0.33 -0.54
CA HIS A 422 27.94 -0.72 -1.52
C HIS A 422 27.02 -0.61 -2.75
N ALA A 423 25.71 -0.48 -2.55
CA ALA A 423 24.76 -0.41 -3.66
C ALA A 423 24.98 0.83 -4.56
N LEU A 424 25.40 1.97 -3.99
CA LEU A 424 25.66 3.18 -4.76
C LEU A 424 27.00 3.15 -5.51
N SER A 425 27.94 2.29 -5.14
CA SER A 425 29.27 2.16 -5.75
C SER A 425 29.41 0.98 -6.71
N ASP A 426 28.57 -0.04 -6.58
CA ASP A 426 28.66 -1.28 -7.38
C ASP A 426 28.01 -1.10 -8.76
N PRO A 427 28.73 -1.35 -9.87
CA PRO A 427 28.25 -1.18 -11.25
C PRO A 427 26.91 -1.90 -11.52
N PHE A 428 26.70 -3.08 -10.95
CA PHE A 428 25.46 -3.85 -11.15
C PHE A 428 24.20 -3.09 -10.68
N PHE A 429 24.27 -2.37 -9.56
CA PHE A 429 23.15 -1.61 -9.03
C PHE A 429 23.01 -0.26 -9.73
N VAL A 430 24.14 0.39 -10.04
CA VAL A 430 24.17 1.67 -10.76
C VAL A 430 23.58 1.52 -12.17
N GLU A 431 24.01 0.52 -12.94
CA GLU A 431 23.48 0.24 -14.28
C GLU A 431 21.97 -0.08 -14.26
N LYS A 432 21.51 -0.77 -13.22
CA LYS A 432 20.09 -1.09 -13.03
C LYS A 432 19.29 0.01 -12.34
N LYS A 433 19.95 1.13 -12.00
CA LYS A 433 19.33 2.27 -11.31
C LYS A 433 18.60 1.90 -10.01
N LEU A 434 19.22 1.01 -9.23
CA LEU A 434 18.68 0.55 -7.95
C LEU A 434 19.15 1.46 -6.81
N TYR A 435 18.58 2.65 -6.75
CA TYR A 435 18.83 3.63 -5.70
C TYR A 435 17.93 3.42 -4.49
N PRO A 436 18.32 3.85 -3.27
CA PRO A 436 17.44 3.87 -2.11
C PRO A 436 16.15 4.65 -2.39
N ASN A 437 15.02 4.09 -1.95
CA ASN A 437 13.72 4.75 -2.04
C ASN A 437 13.25 5.23 -0.66
N VAL A 438 12.02 5.77 -0.59
CA VAL A 438 11.43 6.31 0.64
C VAL A 438 11.37 5.29 1.78
N ASP A 439 11.20 4.00 1.47
CA ASP A 439 11.01 2.94 2.48
C ASP A 439 12.31 2.53 3.16
N PHE A 440 13.47 2.82 2.56
CA PHE A 440 14.75 2.37 3.07
C PHE A 440 15.08 2.96 4.46
N TYR A 441 14.94 4.26 4.63
CA TYR A 441 15.21 4.92 5.92
C TYR A 441 13.97 5.12 6.79
N SER A 442 12.75 5.19 6.22
CA SER A 442 11.53 5.44 7.00
C SER A 442 11.29 4.36 8.07
N GLY A 443 11.53 3.09 7.73
CA GLY A 443 11.41 1.99 8.68
C GLY A 443 12.40 2.10 9.85
N LEU A 444 13.64 2.51 9.58
CA LEU A 444 14.66 2.73 10.61
C LEU A 444 14.29 3.89 11.54
N ILE A 445 13.74 4.99 11.00
CA ILE A 445 13.25 6.12 11.78
C ILE A 445 12.13 5.67 12.71
N TYR A 446 11.12 4.98 12.18
CA TYR A 446 10.00 4.50 12.98
C TYR A 446 10.45 3.55 14.08
N LYS A 447 11.39 2.66 13.79
CA LYS A 447 11.96 1.74 14.78
C LYS A 447 12.75 2.49 15.86
N ALA A 448 13.58 3.47 15.50
CA ALA A 448 14.31 4.30 16.45
C ALA A 448 13.38 5.11 17.34
N MET A 449 12.25 5.57 16.81
CA MET A 449 11.18 6.22 17.57
C MET A 449 10.36 5.25 18.45
N GLY A 450 10.66 3.95 18.46
CA GLY A 450 10.01 2.96 19.30
C GLY A 450 8.70 2.37 18.73
N PHE A 451 8.33 2.65 17.48
CA PHE A 451 7.14 2.04 16.89
C PHE A 451 7.38 0.56 16.56
N PRO A 452 6.42 -0.32 16.85
CA PRO A 452 6.48 -1.72 16.42
C PRO A 452 6.35 -1.82 14.90
N THR A 453 7.04 -2.79 14.30
CA THR A 453 7.17 -2.90 12.83
C THR A 453 5.83 -3.11 12.11
N ASP A 454 4.91 -3.86 12.70
CA ASP A 454 3.57 -4.07 12.15
C ASP A 454 2.64 -2.86 12.27
N PHE A 455 3.08 -1.81 12.96
CA PHE A 455 2.38 -0.52 13.02
C PHE A 455 2.79 0.43 11.86
N PHE A 456 3.86 0.15 11.13
CA PHE A 456 4.36 1.02 10.05
C PHE A 456 3.34 1.28 8.95
N PRO A 457 2.53 0.31 8.48
CA PRO A 457 1.48 0.59 7.52
C PRO A 457 0.42 1.57 8.05
N VAL A 458 0.15 1.59 9.36
CA VAL A 458 -0.76 2.57 9.99
C VAL A 458 -0.13 3.96 9.97
N LEU A 459 1.16 4.09 10.32
CA LEU A 459 1.90 5.36 10.23
C LEU A 459 1.91 5.90 8.81
N PHE A 460 1.98 5.03 7.82
CA PHE A 460 1.88 5.39 6.42
C PHE A 460 0.45 5.82 6.03
N ALA A 461 -0.57 5.15 6.56
CA ALA A 461 -1.98 5.43 6.25
C ALA A 461 -2.44 6.80 6.75
N ILE A 462 -1.98 7.23 7.94
CA ILE A 462 -2.36 8.53 8.52
C ILE A 462 -2.19 9.67 7.52
N PRO A 463 -0.99 9.96 7.02
CA PRO A 463 -0.79 11.06 6.08
C PRO A 463 -1.41 10.79 4.71
N ARG A 464 -1.46 9.55 4.26
CA ARG A 464 -1.99 9.18 2.94
C ARG A 464 -3.49 9.45 2.81
N VAL A 465 -4.22 9.56 3.92
CA VAL A 465 -5.63 10.00 3.90
C VAL A 465 -5.78 11.36 3.23
N ALA A 466 -4.83 12.28 3.37
CA ALA A 466 -4.87 13.58 2.68
C ALA A 466 -4.85 13.41 1.15
N GLY A 467 -3.94 12.59 0.63
CA GLY A 467 -3.88 12.26 -0.80
C GLY A 467 -5.13 11.53 -1.29
N TRP A 468 -5.60 10.53 -0.55
CA TRP A 468 -6.84 9.83 -0.93
C TRP A 468 -8.04 10.77 -0.97
N LEU A 469 -8.17 11.69 0.00
CA LEU A 469 -9.24 12.70 0.02
C LEU A 469 -9.11 13.69 -1.14
N ALA A 470 -7.90 14.12 -1.47
CA ALA A 470 -7.66 14.97 -2.63
C ALA A 470 -8.11 14.30 -3.93
N HIS A 471 -7.73 13.04 -4.13
CA HIS A 471 -8.16 12.24 -5.29
C HIS A 471 -9.67 11.96 -5.30
N TRP A 472 -10.27 11.76 -4.13
CA TRP A 472 -11.72 11.62 -4.00
C TRP A 472 -12.46 12.91 -4.44
N VAL A 473 -12.01 14.06 -3.94
CA VAL A 473 -12.59 15.38 -4.33
C VAL A 473 -12.44 15.61 -5.83
N GLU A 474 -11.24 15.40 -6.37
CA GLU A 474 -10.99 15.57 -7.80
C GLU A 474 -11.86 14.64 -8.65
N SER A 475 -12.08 13.40 -8.22
CA SER A 475 -12.94 12.45 -8.93
C SER A 475 -14.43 12.83 -8.91
N LEU A 476 -14.90 13.50 -7.84
CA LEU A 476 -16.26 14.02 -7.75
C LEU A 476 -16.48 15.21 -8.69
N ASP A 477 -15.46 16.05 -8.88
CA ASP A 477 -15.50 17.25 -9.69
C ASP A 477 -15.15 16.97 -11.17
N ASP A 478 -14.75 15.73 -11.51
CA ASP A 478 -14.46 15.30 -12.87
C ASP A 478 -15.76 15.19 -13.70
N LYS A 479 -15.87 16.02 -14.76
CA LYS A 479 -17.02 16.04 -15.67
C LYS A 479 -17.13 14.78 -16.55
N GLU A 480 -16.00 14.12 -16.81
CA GLU A 480 -15.92 12.87 -17.57
C GLU A 480 -16.03 11.63 -16.63
N GLY A 481 -16.15 11.85 -15.33
CA GLY A 481 -16.20 10.82 -14.30
C GLY A 481 -17.30 9.80 -14.52
N LYS A 482 -16.92 8.53 -14.62
CA LYS A 482 -17.83 7.39 -14.79
C LYS A 482 -17.44 6.31 -13.81
N ILE A 483 -18.36 5.39 -13.54
CA ILE A 483 -18.03 4.18 -12.77
C ILE A 483 -16.91 3.40 -13.49
N TRP A 484 -15.87 3.06 -12.75
CA TRP A 484 -14.73 2.34 -13.29
C TRP A 484 -15.07 0.86 -13.45
N ARG A 485 -15.04 0.38 -14.69
CA ARG A 485 -15.28 -1.01 -15.03
C ARG A 485 -14.24 -1.48 -16.04
N PRO A 486 -13.10 -2.02 -15.58
CA PRO A 486 -12.09 -2.58 -16.46
C PRO A 486 -12.65 -3.68 -17.36
N ARG A 487 -12.07 -3.84 -18.54
CA ARG A 487 -12.35 -4.96 -19.43
C ARG A 487 -11.42 -6.11 -19.13
N GLN A 488 -11.89 -7.34 -19.40
CA GLN A 488 -11.05 -8.55 -19.34
C GLN A 488 -11.03 -9.23 -20.70
N VAL A 489 -9.98 -9.99 -20.98
CA VAL A 489 -9.94 -10.99 -22.02
C VAL A 489 -10.34 -12.31 -21.40
N TYR A 490 -11.47 -12.87 -21.85
CA TYR A 490 -11.90 -14.19 -21.39
C TYR A 490 -11.07 -15.28 -22.07
N VAL A 491 -10.42 -16.10 -21.28
CA VAL A 491 -9.57 -17.22 -21.73
C VAL A 491 -10.06 -18.57 -21.22
N GLY A 492 -11.24 -18.61 -20.64
CA GLY A 492 -11.87 -19.86 -20.19
C GLY A 492 -12.56 -20.61 -21.32
N GLU A 493 -13.24 -21.68 -20.95
CA GLU A 493 -13.98 -22.55 -21.88
C GLU A 493 -15.06 -21.79 -22.64
N GLY A 494 -15.33 -22.23 -23.87
CA GLY A 494 -16.43 -21.72 -24.67
C GLY A 494 -17.81 -22.11 -24.10
N LYS A 495 -18.87 -21.99 -24.89
CA LYS A 495 -20.21 -22.37 -24.47
C LYS A 495 -20.27 -23.86 -24.08
N ARG A 496 -20.63 -24.15 -22.85
CA ARG A 496 -20.79 -25.52 -22.34
C ARG A 496 -22.26 -25.78 -22.02
N ALA A 497 -22.70 -27.02 -22.27
CA ALA A 497 -24.02 -27.48 -21.86
C ALA A 497 -24.02 -27.70 -20.32
N TYR A 498 -25.16 -27.41 -19.69
CA TYR A 498 -25.35 -27.75 -18.29
C TYR A 498 -25.44 -29.28 -18.14
N VAL A 499 -24.66 -29.84 -17.23
CA VAL A 499 -24.71 -31.27 -16.88
C VAL A 499 -25.39 -31.36 -15.51
N PRO A 500 -26.47 -32.15 -15.35
CA PRO A 500 -27.11 -32.39 -14.07
C PRO A 500 -26.12 -32.93 -13.04
N LEU A 501 -26.33 -32.62 -11.76
CA LEU A 501 -25.40 -32.93 -10.67
C LEU A 501 -25.05 -34.44 -10.63
N ASP A 502 -26.06 -35.26 -10.72
CA ASP A 502 -25.93 -36.72 -10.64
C ASP A 502 -25.22 -37.36 -11.88
N SER A 503 -25.12 -36.60 -12.98
CA SER A 503 -24.45 -37.02 -14.21
C SER A 503 -23.02 -36.49 -14.34
N ARG A 504 -22.50 -35.80 -13.29
CA ARG A 504 -21.13 -35.25 -13.32
C ARG A 504 -20.13 -36.32 -12.89
N SER A 505 -19.06 -36.49 -13.66
CA SER A 505 -17.95 -37.36 -13.25
C SER A 505 -17.28 -36.81 -12.00
N GLN A 506 -16.94 -37.67 -11.05
CA GLN A 506 -16.18 -37.33 -9.85
C GLN A 506 -14.72 -37.08 -10.20
N ASN A 507 -14.39 -35.93 -10.77
CA ASN A 507 -13.03 -35.40 -10.75
C ASN A 507 -12.88 -34.61 -9.46
N ALA A 508 -12.69 -35.32 -8.35
CA ALA A 508 -12.66 -34.75 -7.01
C ALA A 508 -11.22 -34.59 -6.51
N GLU A 509 -10.54 -33.54 -6.94
CA GLU A 509 -9.40 -33.00 -6.19
C GLU A 509 -9.65 -31.58 -5.66
N ILE A 510 -10.91 -31.21 -5.48
CA ILE A 510 -11.24 -29.89 -4.91
C ILE A 510 -11.79 -30.12 -3.52
N LEU A 511 -11.11 -29.60 -2.50
CA LEU A 511 -11.50 -29.46 -1.07
C LEU A 511 -10.82 -30.40 -0.06
N THR A 512 -9.55 -30.71 -0.20
CA THR A 512 -8.80 -31.32 0.93
C THR A 512 -8.25 -30.29 1.94
N ALA A 513 -8.16 -29.01 1.57
CA ALA A 513 -7.65 -27.98 2.49
C ALA A 513 -8.63 -27.59 3.62
N ALA A 514 -9.94 -27.76 3.40
CA ALA A 514 -10.95 -27.48 4.44
C ALA A 514 -11.11 -28.61 5.48
N ASP A 515 -10.55 -29.78 5.22
CA ASP A 515 -10.70 -30.97 6.08
C ASP A 515 -9.74 -31.01 7.28
N SER A 516 -8.80 -30.06 7.37
CA SER A 516 -7.77 -30.06 8.42
C SER A 516 -8.20 -29.45 9.75
N HIS A 517 -9.37 -28.79 9.83
CA HIS A 517 -9.79 -28.16 11.09
C HIS A 517 -10.35 -29.21 12.07
N PRO A 518 -9.90 -29.22 13.35
CA PRO A 518 -10.33 -30.19 14.36
C PRO A 518 -11.86 -30.25 14.58
N PHE A 519 -12.57 -29.15 14.33
CA PHE A 519 -14.05 -29.10 14.41
C PHE A 519 -14.72 -29.95 13.32
N ASN A 520 -14.17 -30.02 12.10
CA ASN A 520 -14.76 -30.78 11.01
C ASN A 520 -14.67 -32.32 11.25
N LYS A 521 -13.64 -32.78 11.95
CA LYS A 521 -13.52 -34.21 12.33
C LYS A 521 -14.63 -34.62 13.30
N ARG A 522 -14.97 -33.77 14.27
CA ARG A 522 -16.04 -34.06 15.26
C ARG A 522 -17.43 -34.03 14.64
N SER A 523 -17.74 -33.10 13.72
CA SER A 523 -19.05 -33.03 13.07
C SER A 523 -19.27 -34.20 12.10
N LYS A 524 -18.25 -34.66 11.38
CA LYS A 524 -18.34 -35.84 10.48
C LYS A 524 -18.57 -37.15 11.24
N VAL A 525 -18.01 -37.29 12.44
CA VAL A 525 -18.28 -38.46 13.32
C VAL A 525 -19.71 -38.45 13.83
N SER A 526 -20.26 -37.29 14.17
CA SER A 526 -21.63 -37.15 14.64
C SER A 526 -22.70 -37.47 13.57
N MET A 527 -22.44 -37.23 12.30
CA MET A 527 -23.36 -37.57 11.19
C MET A 527 -23.37 -39.06 10.81
N ARG A 528 -22.24 -39.77 11.00
CA ARG A 528 -22.16 -41.22 10.69
C ARG A 528 -22.87 -42.13 11.70
N SER A 529 -23.23 -41.64 12.86
CA SER A 529 -23.97 -42.41 13.89
C SER A 529 -25.48 -42.38 13.72
N LYS A 530 -26.02 -41.80 12.64
CA LYS A 530 -27.46 -41.68 12.35
C LYS A 530 -27.92 -42.39 11.05
N ILE A 531 -27.11 -43.31 10.52
CA ILE A 531 -27.52 -44.18 9.42
C ILE A 531 -27.47 -45.62 9.87
#